data_ae0c5cdee3cb85e691ba4657023e8e8d
#
_entry.id   ae0c5cdee3cb85e691ba4657023e8e8d
#
_cell.length_a   1.000
_cell.length_b   1.000
_cell.length_c   1.000
_cell.angle_alpha   90.00
_cell.angle_beta   90.00
_cell.angle_gamma   90.00
#
_symmetry.space_group_name_H-M   'P 1'
#
loop_
_entity.id
_entity.type
_entity.pdbx_description
1 polymer ?
#
loop_
_entity_poly.entity_id
_entity_poly.type
_entity_poly.pdbx_seq_one_letter_code
_entity_poly.pdbx_strand_id
1 'polypeptide(L)' 'MKLTLIVMKGETFYVGTVKELPGVVSQGETIEEAKENTLDALNDYLEDMRQDNQTDNTVLQQELIFQ' A
#
# COMPACT_ATOMS: atom_id res chain seq x y z
N MET A 1 6.91 11.50 5.17
CA MET A 1 6.68 10.14 5.70
C MET A 1 7.40 9.13 4.84
N LYS A 2 8.05 8.20 5.47
CA LYS A 2 8.84 7.20 4.77
C LYS A 2 8.15 5.85 4.85
N LEU A 3 7.95 5.21 3.71
CA LEU A 3 7.34 3.89 3.65
C LEU A 3 8.40 2.87 3.26
N THR A 4 8.30 1.69 3.85
CA THR A 4 9.26 0.62 3.64
C THR A 4 8.56 -0.57 3.00
N LEU A 5 8.99 -0.90 1.80
CA LEU A 5 8.50 -2.08 1.10
C LEU A 5 9.30 -3.30 1.54
N ILE A 6 8.59 -4.36 1.90
CA ILE A 6 9.21 -5.62 2.30
C ILE A 6 8.68 -6.72 1.39
N VAL A 7 9.59 -7.50 0.82
CA VAL A 7 9.21 -8.65 0.03
C VAL A 7 9.79 -9.89 0.69
N MET A 8 8.93 -10.84 0.99
CA MET A 8 9.32 -12.08 1.63
C MET A 8 9.02 -13.26 0.72
N LYS A 9 9.85 -14.29 0.84
CA LYS A 9 9.66 -15.50 0.07
C LYS A 9 8.69 -16.43 0.79
N GLY A 10 7.59 -16.76 0.12
CA GLY A 10 6.67 -17.80 0.57
C GLY A 10 6.99 -19.13 -0.06
N GLU A 11 6.13 -20.11 0.13
CA GLU A 11 6.34 -21.43 -0.44
C GLU A 11 6.20 -21.44 -1.96
N THR A 12 5.22 -20.72 -2.46
CA THR A 12 4.90 -20.70 -3.89
C THR A 12 5.05 -19.31 -4.48
N PHE A 13 4.86 -18.30 -3.67
CA PHE A 13 4.85 -16.91 -4.13
C PHE A 13 5.77 -16.07 -3.26
N TYR A 14 6.10 -14.91 -3.80
CA TYR A 14 6.69 -13.85 -2.99
C TYR A 14 5.57 -12.95 -2.47
N VAL A 15 5.69 -12.52 -1.25
CA VAL A 15 4.69 -11.67 -0.61
C VAL A 15 5.29 -10.30 -0.36
N GLY A 16 4.59 -9.27 -0.83
CA GLY A 16 5.01 -7.90 -0.59
C GLY A 16 4.11 -7.22 0.42
N THR A 17 4.70 -6.41 1.26
CA THR A 17 3.95 -5.65 2.25
C THR A 17 4.65 -4.33 2.51
N VAL A 18 3.93 -3.43 3.15
CA VAL A 18 4.48 -2.14 3.58
C VAL A 18 4.52 -2.14 5.10
N LYS A 19 5.71 -1.97 5.64
CA LYS A 19 5.93 -2.08 7.08
C LYS A 19 5.03 -1.14 7.88
N GLU A 20 4.88 0.07 7.41
CA GLU A 20 4.13 1.11 8.11
C GLU A 20 2.62 1.01 7.89
N LEU A 21 2.21 0.21 6.92
CA LEU A 21 0.81 0.06 6.55
C LEU A 21 0.47 -1.42 6.43
N PRO A 22 0.24 -2.10 7.55
CA PRO A 22 0.04 -3.56 7.53
C PRO A 22 -1.15 -4.04 6.73
N GLY A 23 -2.07 -3.14 6.39
CA GLY A 23 -3.19 -3.50 5.52
C GLY A 23 -2.82 -3.62 4.06
N VAL A 24 -1.62 -3.18 3.67
CA VAL A 24 -1.17 -3.26 2.29
C VAL A 24 -0.34 -4.52 2.11
N VAL A 25 -0.94 -5.52 1.47
CA VAL A 25 -0.31 -6.81 1.23
C VAL A 25 -0.63 -7.25 -0.19
N SER A 26 0.37 -7.78 -0.88
CA SER A 26 0.16 -8.34 -2.20
C SER A 26 1.13 -9.50 -2.42
N GLN A 27 1.07 -10.12 -3.59
CA GLN A 27 1.91 -11.25 -3.89
C GLN A 27 2.26 -11.27 -5.36
N GLY A 28 3.27 -12.06 -5.71
CA GLY A 28 3.68 -12.24 -7.08
C GLY A 28 4.53 -13.50 -7.21
N GLU A 29 4.72 -13.94 -8.43
CA GLU A 29 5.52 -15.12 -8.73
C GLU A 29 7.02 -14.82 -8.67
N THR A 30 7.37 -13.55 -8.79
CA THR A 30 8.76 -13.11 -8.72
C THR A 30 8.85 -11.94 -7.75
N ILE A 31 10.07 -11.61 -7.36
CA ILE A 31 10.30 -10.46 -6.48
C ILE A 31 9.81 -9.18 -7.17
N GLU A 32 10.11 -9.02 -8.45
CA GLU A 32 9.68 -7.85 -9.21
C GLU A 32 8.16 -7.73 -9.27
N GLU A 33 7.51 -8.85 -9.54
CA GLU A 33 6.06 -8.87 -9.62
C GLU A 33 5.43 -8.55 -8.27
N ALA A 34 5.94 -9.16 -7.21
CA ALA A 34 5.44 -8.88 -5.87
C ALA A 34 5.60 -7.40 -5.53
N LYS A 35 6.74 -6.83 -5.90
CA LYS A 35 7.00 -5.42 -5.67
C LYS A 35 6.00 -4.53 -6.41
N GLU A 36 5.81 -4.79 -7.70
CA GLU A 36 4.88 -3.99 -8.50
C GLU A 36 3.45 -4.11 -7.98
N ASN A 37 3.03 -5.32 -7.66
CA ASN A 37 1.69 -5.54 -7.15
C ASN A 37 1.48 -4.86 -5.80
N THR A 38 2.51 -4.84 -4.98
CA THR A 38 2.43 -4.18 -3.68
C THR A 38 2.33 -2.67 -3.84
N LEU A 39 3.06 -2.11 -4.80
CA LEU A 39 2.98 -0.67 -5.06
C LEU A 39 1.60 -0.30 -5.60
N ASP A 40 1.01 -1.14 -6.43
CA ASP A 40 -0.36 -0.93 -6.91
C ASP A 40 -1.35 -0.97 -5.76
N ALA A 41 -1.20 -1.94 -4.87
CA ALA A 41 -2.06 -2.06 -3.70
C ALA A 41 -1.92 -0.86 -2.79
N LEU A 42 -0.71 -0.36 -2.63
CA LEU A 42 -0.45 0.83 -1.84
C LEU A 42 -1.16 2.04 -2.44
N ASN A 43 -1.08 2.19 -3.75
CA ASN A 43 -1.73 3.29 -4.43
C ASN A 43 -3.24 3.25 -4.24
N ASP A 44 -3.83 2.06 -4.38
CA ASP A 44 -5.26 1.88 -4.17
C ASP A 44 -5.65 2.19 -2.73
N TYR A 45 -4.85 1.75 -1.79
CA TYR A 45 -5.09 2.01 -0.38
C TYR A 45 -5.12 3.52 -0.09
N LEU A 46 -4.17 4.24 -0.66
CA LEU A 46 -4.11 5.69 -0.45
C LEU A 46 -5.26 6.41 -1.12
N GLU A 47 -5.68 5.94 -2.28
CA GLU A 47 -6.82 6.52 -2.97
C GLU A 47 -8.11 6.29 -2.19
N ASP A 48 -8.29 5.10 -1.65
CA ASP A 48 -9.46 4.80 -0.84
C ASP A 48 -9.53 5.71 0.37
N MET A 49 -8.41 5.94 1.01
CA MET A 49 -8.38 6.86 2.15
C MET A 49 -8.79 8.27 1.76
N ARG A 50 -8.36 8.71 0.59
CA ARG A 50 -8.75 10.03 0.09
C ARG A 50 -10.23 10.10 -0.19
N GLN A 51 -10.76 9.07 -0.84
CA GLN A 51 -12.16 9.03 -1.20
C GLN A 51 -13.05 9.02 0.04
N ASP A 52 -12.66 8.27 1.04
CA ASP A 52 -13.38 8.26 2.30
C ASP A 52 -13.44 9.65 2.90
N ASN A 53 -12.33 10.37 2.84
CA ASN A 53 -12.29 11.73 3.35
C ASN A 53 -13.17 12.69 2.55
N GLN A 54 -13.40 12.38 1.29
CA GLN A 54 -14.19 13.23 0.43
C GLN A 54 -15.69 12.94 0.51
N THR A 55 -16.07 11.71 0.80
CA THR A 55 -17.46 11.31 0.79
C THR A 55 -18.18 11.57 2.08
N ASP A 56 -17.46 11.62 3.18
CA ASP A 56 -18.05 11.96 4.46
C ASP A 56 -18.18 13.46 4.57
N ASN A 57 -19.05 13.91 5.42
CA ASN A 57 -19.14 15.33 5.75
C ASN A 57 -17.85 15.75 6.45
N THR A 58 -16.80 15.72 5.72
CA THR A 58 -15.47 15.93 6.26
C THR A 58 -15.32 17.35 6.73
N VAL A 59 -15.09 17.49 8.00
CA VAL A 59 -14.83 18.79 8.60
C VAL A 59 -13.40 19.21 8.37
N LEU A 60 -12.51 18.23 8.34
CA LEU A 60 -11.09 18.47 8.13
C LEU A 60 -10.58 17.55 7.04
N GLN A 61 -10.02 18.12 6.01
CA GLN A 61 -9.35 17.36 4.97
C GLN A 61 -7.91 17.80 4.94
N GLN A 62 -7.02 16.84 5.14
CA GLN A 62 -5.61 17.14 5.24
C GLN A 62 -4.84 16.26 4.27
N GLU A 63 -3.97 16.87 3.51
CA GLU A 63 -3.08 16.13 2.63
C GLU A 63 -1.91 15.57 3.44
N LEU A 64 -1.63 14.30 3.17
CA LEU A 64 -0.47 13.64 3.74
C LEU A 64 0.63 13.63 2.68
N ILE A 65 1.78 14.15 3.05
CA ILE A 65 2.91 14.21 2.12
C ILE A 65 3.87 13.09 2.48
N PHE A 66 4.12 12.24 1.49
CA PHE A 66 5.04 11.12 1.64
C PHE A 66 6.36 11.47 0.97
N GLN A 67 7.44 11.24 1.68
CA GLN A 67 8.77 11.52 1.17
C GLN A 67 9.68 10.32 1.30
#